data_6cac4cee9f9c9c8f932080e88b17da23
#
_entry.id   6cac4cee9f9c9c8f932080e88b17da23
#
_cell.length_a   1.000
_cell.length_b   1.000
_cell.length_c   1.000
_cell.angle_alpha   90.00
_cell.angle_beta   90.00
_cell.angle_gamma   90.00
#
_symmetry.space_group_name_H-M   'P 1'
#
loop_
_entity.id
_entity.type
_entity.pdbx_description
1 polymer ?
#
loop_
_entity_poly.entity_id
_entity_poly.type
_entity_poly.pdbx_seq_one_letter_code
_entity_poly.pdbx_strand_id
1 'polypeptide(L)'
;SADSRLSEEKPKPTEAVEANSPENPKSPEPAPTEKPKPRPAHISVAEDIRRALSEAALAKIPHVEVVRTADGILISLTDEFDFGMFAIASAEPRPELIVIMEKIARVLKDHPGRLIVRGHTDGRPFRTQSYDNWRLSTARAYMAYLLLTRGGVDEGRFERIEGHADRDLKVPHDPEAAQNRRIEILLRSEEHS
;
A
#
# COMPACT_ATOMS: atom_id res chain seq x y z
N SER A 1 17.74 63.63 30.39
CA SER A 1 18.04 64.08 31.76
C SER A 1 17.15 63.32 32.71
N ALA A 2 17.82 62.57 33.55
CA ALA A 2 17.66 62.36 34.99
C ALA A 2 16.35 61.70 35.41
N ASP A 3 16.35 60.66 36.06
CA ASP A 3 17.07 60.06 37.19
C ASP A 3 16.07 59.76 38.33
N SER A 4 16.35 58.65 38.98
CA SER A 4 16.17 58.29 40.39
C SER A 4 14.89 57.61 40.82
N ARG A 5 14.99 56.30 41.11
CA ARG A 5 15.45 55.64 42.36
C ARG A 5 14.39 55.43 43.43
N LEU A 6 14.38 54.14 43.87
CA LEU A 6 14.19 53.61 45.25
C LEU A 6 12.74 53.53 45.76
N SER A 7 12.25 52.54 46.43
CA SER A 7 12.83 51.47 47.26
C SER A 7 11.75 50.52 47.68
N GLU A 8 12.14 49.28 47.92
CA GLU A 8 11.74 48.31 48.91
C GLU A 8 10.63 48.68 49.90
N GLU A 9 9.68 47.75 50.04
CA GLU A 9 9.44 47.19 51.37
C GLU A 9 8.53 45.93 51.32
N LYS A 10 9.06 44.89 51.97
CA LYS A 10 8.32 43.67 52.35
C LYS A 10 7.90 43.87 53.81
N PRO A 11 6.73 43.34 54.22
CA PRO A 11 6.79 42.39 55.31
C PRO A 11 5.86 41.19 55.20
N LYS A 12 6.31 40.14 55.81
CA LYS A 12 5.71 38.86 56.19
C LYS A 12 4.95 39.06 57.55
N PRO A 13 4.35 37.97 58.10
CA PRO A 13 3.31 37.04 57.75
C PRO A 13 2.15 37.03 58.78
N THR A 14 1.03 36.36 58.51
CA THR A 14 0.18 35.84 59.63
C THR A 14 -0.67 34.66 59.17
N GLU A 15 -0.47 33.57 59.86
CA GLU A 15 -1.20 32.36 60.27
C GLU A 15 -2.60 32.04 59.75
N ALA A 16 -2.65 30.82 59.35
CA ALA A 16 -3.58 29.70 59.54
C ALA A 16 -5.05 30.00 59.93
N VAL A 17 -5.95 29.43 59.14
CA VAL A 17 -7.17 28.75 59.64
C VAL A 17 -7.47 27.53 58.75
N GLU A 18 -7.51 26.37 59.39
CA GLU A 18 -8.08 25.11 58.88
C GLU A 18 -9.58 25.27 58.59
N ALA A 19 -10.03 24.68 57.49
CA ALA A 19 -11.37 24.16 57.42
C ALA A 19 -11.54 23.15 56.26
N ASN A 20 -11.64 21.89 56.60
CA ASN A 20 -12.47 20.83 56.03
C ASN A 20 -12.67 20.71 54.51
N SER A 21 -12.06 19.70 53.95
CA SER A 21 -12.50 18.99 52.76
C SER A 21 -13.88 18.36 52.93
N PRO A 22 -14.66 18.27 51.84
CA PRO A 22 -15.43 17.09 51.59
C PRO A 22 -14.82 16.24 50.44
N GLU A 23 -14.78 14.96 50.70
CA GLU A 23 -14.38 13.89 49.83
C GLU A 23 -15.04 13.97 48.47
N ASN A 24 -14.19 13.93 47.42
CA ASN A 24 -14.60 13.73 46.05
C ASN A 24 -14.74 12.22 45.78
N PRO A 25 -15.89 11.69 45.31
CA PRO A 25 -16.03 10.29 45.02
C PRO A 25 -15.17 9.90 43.83
N LYS A 26 -14.35 8.84 44.05
CA LYS A 26 -13.51 8.19 43.03
C LYS A 26 -14.29 7.91 41.75
N SER A 27 -13.87 8.56 40.66
CA SER A 27 -14.19 8.12 39.31
C SER A 27 -13.70 6.68 39.09
N PRO A 28 -14.46 5.82 38.43
CA PRO A 28 -14.02 4.49 38.14
C PRO A 28 -12.86 4.53 37.15
N GLU A 29 -11.79 3.86 37.53
CA GLU A 29 -10.61 3.58 36.73
C GLU A 29 -11.05 2.90 35.40
N PRO A 30 -10.64 3.39 34.22
CA PRO A 30 -10.97 2.72 32.97
C PRO A 30 -10.27 1.35 32.96
N ALA A 31 -11.05 0.31 32.72
CA ALA A 31 -10.57 -1.05 32.54
C ALA A 31 -9.42 -1.08 31.50
N PRO A 32 -8.40 -1.95 31.69
CA PRO A 32 -7.30 -2.05 30.74
C PRO A 32 -7.85 -2.47 29.40
N THR A 33 -7.81 -1.58 28.42
CA THR A 33 -8.00 -1.91 27.02
C THR A 33 -6.88 -2.86 26.61
N GLU A 34 -7.18 -4.14 26.51
CA GLU A 34 -6.29 -5.11 25.89
C GLU A 34 -5.91 -4.58 24.50
N LYS A 35 -4.64 -4.21 24.37
CA LYS A 35 -4.05 -3.91 23.06
C LYS A 35 -4.20 -5.19 22.23
N PRO A 36 -4.77 -5.13 21.02
CA PRO A 36 -4.87 -6.30 20.16
C PRO A 36 -3.47 -6.89 19.97
N LYS A 37 -3.33 -8.19 20.25
CA LYS A 37 -2.10 -8.94 19.97
C LYS A 37 -1.70 -8.68 18.52
N PRO A 38 -0.45 -8.29 18.22
CA PRO A 38 0.00 -8.10 16.85
C PRO A 38 -0.16 -9.42 16.10
N ARG A 39 -1.07 -9.44 15.13
CA ARG A 39 -1.15 -10.53 14.15
C ARG A 39 0.14 -10.52 13.34
N PRO A 40 0.72 -11.70 13.00
CA PRO A 40 1.88 -11.71 12.12
C PRO A 40 1.53 -10.96 10.83
N ALA A 41 2.25 -9.87 10.56
CA ALA A 41 1.91 -8.88 9.53
C ALA A 41 1.68 -9.47 8.11
N HIS A 42 2.17 -10.67 7.85
CA HIS A 42 2.14 -11.31 6.53
C HIS A 42 0.84 -12.07 6.22
N ILE A 43 0.15 -12.59 7.26
CA ILE A 43 -1.13 -13.30 7.06
C ILE A 43 -2.22 -12.28 6.78
N SER A 44 -2.09 -11.08 7.33
CA SER A 44 -3.11 -10.03 7.20
C SER A 44 -3.19 -9.43 5.79
N VAL A 45 -2.06 -9.21 5.09
CA VAL A 45 -2.07 -8.57 3.75
C VAL A 45 -2.90 -9.40 2.75
N ALA A 46 -2.65 -10.71 2.67
CA ALA A 46 -3.35 -11.58 1.72
C ALA A 46 -4.85 -11.69 2.04
N GLU A 47 -5.19 -11.79 3.33
CA GLU A 47 -6.58 -11.83 3.79
C GLU A 47 -7.29 -10.50 3.56
N ASP A 48 -6.62 -9.39 3.84
CA ASP A 48 -7.18 -8.06 3.66
C ASP A 48 -7.40 -7.74 2.18
N ILE A 49 -6.48 -8.15 1.30
CA ILE A 49 -6.66 -8.03 -0.15
C ILE A 49 -7.84 -8.90 -0.62
N ARG A 50 -7.92 -10.16 -0.22
CA ARG A 50 -9.05 -11.04 -0.59
C ARG A 50 -10.38 -10.46 -0.15
N ARG A 51 -10.45 -9.94 1.07
CA ARG A 51 -11.66 -9.29 1.60
C ARG A 51 -12.02 -8.06 0.79
N ALA A 52 -11.07 -7.17 0.53
CA ALA A 52 -11.28 -5.96 -0.24
C ALA A 52 -11.75 -6.26 -1.68
N LEU A 53 -11.25 -7.34 -2.29
CA LEU A 53 -11.66 -7.77 -3.62
C LEU A 53 -13.02 -8.46 -3.63
N SER A 54 -13.37 -9.25 -2.60
CA SER A 54 -14.68 -9.91 -2.52
C SER A 54 -15.85 -8.92 -2.38
N GLU A 55 -15.59 -7.72 -1.87
CA GLU A 55 -16.55 -6.63 -1.81
C GLU A 55 -16.73 -5.89 -3.16
N ALA A 56 -15.91 -6.20 -4.17
CA ALA A 56 -16.03 -5.63 -5.48
C ALA A 56 -17.11 -6.38 -6.27
N ALA A 57 -18.27 -5.78 -6.46
CA ALA A 57 -19.31 -6.29 -7.34
C ALA A 57 -18.93 -6.08 -8.83
N LEU A 58 -17.85 -6.71 -9.28
CA LEU A 58 -17.36 -6.64 -10.65
C LEU A 58 -17.74 -7.92 -11.41
N ALA A 59 -18.26 -7.73 -12.62
CA ALA A 59 -18.64 -8.85 -13.48
C ALA A 59 -17.43 -9.67 -13.95
N LYS A 60 -16.29 -9.02 -14.11
CA LYS A 60 -15.02 -9.63 -14.50
C LYS A 60 -13.88 -8.94 -13.76
N ILE A 61 -12.98 -9.73 -13.20
CA ILE A 61 -11.77 -9.27 -12.53
C ILE A 61 -10.57 -10.05 -13.06
N PRO A 62 -9.37 -9.45 -13.14
CA PRO A 62 -8.17 -10.22 -13.38
C PRO A 62 -7.98 -11.22 -12.24
N HIS A 63 -7.33 -12.33 -12.54
CA HIS A 63 -6.93 -13.25 -11.49
C HIS A 63 -5.91 -12.59 -10.56
N VAL A 64 -6.20 -12.54 -9.27
CA VAL A 64 -5.31 -11.96 -8.26
C VAL A 64 -4.82 -13.07 -7.36
N GLU A 65 -3.51 -13.27 -7.38
CA GLU A 65 -2.81 -14.22 -6.52
C GLU A 65 -1.94 -13.46 -5.53
N VAL A 66 -1.97 -13.87 -4.27
CA VAL A 66 -1.14 -13.29 -3.21
C VAL A 66 -0.35 -14.40 -2.56
N VAL A 67 0.97 -14.37 -2.72
CA VAL A 67 1.88 -15.39 -2.21
C VAL A 67 2.99 -14.77 -1.37
N ARG A 68 3.45 -15.53 -0.37
CA ARG A 68 4.65 -15.18 0.38
C ARG A 68 5.88 -15.71 -0.34
N THR A 69 6.86 -14.85 -0.54
CA THR A 69 8.17 -15.18 -1.10
C THR A 69 9.27 -14.91 -0.07
N ALA A 70 10.51 -15.27 -0.40
CA ALA A 70 11.67 -14.92 0.41
C ALA A 70 11.84 -13.40 0.58
N ASP A 71 11.46 -12.62 -0.44
CA ASP A 71 11.64 -11.16 -0.48
C ASP A 71 10.47 -10.38 0.14
N GLY A 72 9.36 -11.05 0.45
CA GLY A 72 8.16 -10.41 0.99
C GLY A 72 6.85 -11.01 0.48
N ILE A 73 5.85 -10.15 0.29
CA ILE A 73 4.53 -10.55 -0.22
C ILE A 73 4.42 -10.14 -1.69
N LEU A 74 4.23 -11.10 -2.56
CA LEU A 74 4.00 -10.89 -3.99
C LEU A 74 2.49 -10.92 -4.29
N ILE A 75 2.00 -9.83 -4.86
CA ILE A 75 0.65 -9.69 -5.39
C ILE A 75 0.77 -9.72 -6.90
N SER A 76 0.18 -10.73 -7.53
CA SER A 76 0.23 -10.91 -8.98
C SER A 76 -1.18 -10.79 -9.56
N LEU A 77 -1.36 -9.84 -10.48
CA LEU A 77 -2.58 -9.67 -11.28
C LEU A 77 -2.30 -10.19 -12.67
N THR A 78 -3.07 -11.17 -13.14
CA THR A 78 -2.90 -11.79 -14.46
C THR A 78 -4.14 -11.60 -15.32
N ASP A 79 -3.92 -11.45 -16.64
CA ASP A 79 -4.99 -11.52 -17.61
C ASP A 79 -5.59 -12.94 -17.66
N GLU A 80 -6.88 -13.02 -17.94
CA GLU A 80 -7.56 -14.26 -18.27
C GLU A 80 -7.89 -14.31 -19.76
N PHE A 81 -8.36 -15.46 -20.22
CA PHE A 81 -8.61 -15.69 -21.65
C PHE A 81 -9.56 -14.65 -22.27
N ASP A 82 -10.57 -14.25 -21.54
CA ASP A 82 -11.62 -13.33 -22.02
C ASP A 82 -11.58 -11.95 -21.35
N PHE A 83 -10.54 -11.69 -20.55
CA PHE A 83 -10.37 -10.42 -19.84
C PHE A 83 -8.91 -9.94 -19.83
N GLY A 84 -8.70 -8.77 -20.39
CA GLY A 84 -7.41 -8.06 -20.29
C GLY A 84 -7.48 -6.89 -19.34
N MET A 85 -6.46 -6.70 -18.54
CA MET A 85 -6.32 -5.55 -17.61
C MET A 85 -6.18 -4.20 -18.34
N PHE A 86 -5.59 -4.24 -19.52
CA PHE A 86 -5.34 -3.07 -20.35
C PHE A 86 -6.02 -3.21 -21.72
N ALA A 87 -6.23 -2.09 -22.41
CA ALA A 87 -6.62 -2.10 -23.80
C ALA A 87 -5.54 -2.82 -24.64
N ILE A 88 -5.96 -3.41 -25.79
CA ILE A 88 -5.07 -4.19 -26.65
C ILE A 88 -3.87 -3.34 -27.07
N ALA A 89 -2.67 -3.90 -26.92
CA ALA A 89 -1.40 -3.26 -27.28
C ALA A 89 -1.20 -1.86 -26.65
N SER A 90 -1.73 -1.67 -25.45
CA SER A 90 -1.73 -0.38 -24.75
C SER A 90 -1.43 -0.56 -23.26
N ALA A 91 -1.05 0.54 -22.62
CA ALA A 91 -1.00 0.68 -21.17
C ALA A 91 -2.22 1.44 -20.60
N GLU A 92 -3.25 1.65 -21.44
CA GLU A 92 -4.51 2.23 -20.98
C GLU A 92 -5.28 1.21 -20.11
N PRO A 93 -5.50 1.51 -18.81
CA PRO A 93 -6.13 0.57 -17.92
C PRO A 93 -7.63 0.47 -18.20
N ARG A 94 -8.19 -0.75 -18.13
CA ARG A 94 -9.63 -0.93 -18.13
C ARG A 94 -10.24 -0.49 -16.80
N PRO A 95 -11.51 -0.08 -16.78
CA PRO A 95 -12.17 0.41 -15.56
C PRO A 95 -12.10 -0.58 -14.38
N GLU A 96 -12.17 -1.87 -14.67
CA GLU A 96 -12.10 -2.93 -13.66
C GLU A 96 -10.71 -2.99 -13.00
N LEU A 97 -9.64 -2.80 -13.77
CA LEU A 97 -8.29 -2.72 -13.21
C LEU A 97 -8.15 -1.51 -12.28
N ILE A 98 -8.71 -0.36 -12.66
CA ILE A 98 -8.67 0.85 -11.83
C ILE A 98 -9.30 0.57 -10.46
N VAL A 99 -10.50 -0.02 -10.44
CA VAL A 99 -11.21 -0.35 -9.20
C VAL A 99 -10.42 -1.32 -8.32
N ILE A 100 -9.83 -2.36 -8.93
CA ILE A 100 -9.04 -3.35 -8.20
C ILE A 100 -7.76 -2.73 -7.63
N MET A 101 -7.07 -1.92 -8.42
CA MET A 101 -5.85 -1.23 -7.96
C MET A 101 -6.13 -0.25 -6.83
N GLU A 102 -7.27 0.44 -6.84
CA GLU A 102 -7.71 1.29 -5.72
C GLU A 102 -7.94 0.48 -4.43
N LYS A 103 -8.55 -0.71 -4.54
CA LYS A 103 -8.76 -1.59 -3.39
C LYS A 103 -7.44 -2.14 -2.84
N ILE A 104 -6.54 -2.58 -3.72
CA ILE A 104 -5.20 -3.03 -3.33
C ILE A 104 -4.42 -1.88 -2.68
N ALA A 105 -4.49 -0.68 -3.24
CA ALA A 105 -3.83 0.50 -2.68
C ALA A 105 -4.28 0.81 -1.25
N ARG A 106 -5.59 0.73 -0.97
CA ARG A 106 -6.13 0.92 0.39
C ARG A 106 -5.53 -0.08 1.39
N VAL A 107 -5.42 -1.35 1.00
CA VAL A 107 -4.80 -2.37 1.86
C VAL A 107 -3.30 -2.06 2.05
N LEU A 108 -2.57 -1.80 0.96
CA LEU A 108 -1.14 -1.52 1.01
C LEU A 108 -0.80 -0.26 1.81
N LYS A 109 -1.70 0.73 1.84
CA LYS A 109 -1.55 1.93 2.64
C LYS A 109 -1.39 1.63 4.14
N ASP A 110 -2.12 0.63 4.62
CA ASP A 110 -2.14 0.24 6.03
C ASP A 110 -1.05 -0.79 6.39
N HIS A 111 -0.32 -1.29 5.39
CA HIS A 111 0.77 -2.24 5.58
C HIS A 111 2.12 -1.60 5.21
N PRO A 112 3.07 -1.49 6.16
CA PRO A 112 4.38 -0.89 5.89
C PRO A 112 5.24 -1.76 4.98
N GLY A 113 6.26 -1.17 4.37
CA GLY A 113 7.25 -1.83 3.53
C GLY A 113 7.48 -1.13 2.20
N ARG A 114 8.58 -1.47 1.54
CA ARG A 114 8.96 -0.97 0.22
C ARG A 114 8.22 -1.72 -0.87
N LEU A 115 7.96 -1.06 -1.98
CA LEU A 115 7.22 -1.61 -3.10
C LEU A 115 8.06 -1.67 -4.37
N ILE A 116 7.97 -2.79 -5.07
CA ILE A 116 8.51 -2.96 -6.42
C ILE A 116 7.34 -3.34 -7.32
N VAL A 117 7.19 -2.63 -8.43
CA VAL A 117 6.13 -2.90 -9.42
C VAL A 117 6.78 -3.42 -10.70
N ARG A 118 6.30 -4.55 -11.19
CA ARG A 118 6.81 -5.21 -12.40
C ARG A 118 5.70 -5.42 -13.42
N GLY A 119 6.02 -5.17 -14.67
CA GLY A 119 5.14 -5.43 -15.80
C GLY A 119 5.73 -6.51 -16.71
N HIS A 120 4.87 -7.41 -17.18
CA HIS A 120 5.23 -8.52 -18.06
C HIS A 120 4.27 -8.58 -19.25
N THR A 121 4.79 -9.01 -20.41
CA THR A 121 4.01 -9.33 -21.60
C THR A 121 4.01 -10.83 -21.85
N ASP A 122 3.13 -11.29 -22.74
CA ASP A 122 3.25 -12.61 -23.34
C ASP A 122 4.36 -12.62 -24.41
N GLY A 123 4.62 -13.81 -24.96
CA GLY A 123 5.67 -14.02 -25.96
C GLY A 123 5.32 -13.58 -27.38
N ARG A 124 4.13 -13.00 -27.60
CA ARG A 124 3.76 -12.49 -28.92
C ARG A 124 4.65 -11.34 -29.30
N PRO A 125 5.23 -11.34 -30.52
CA PRO A 125 6.02 -10.21 -30.97
C PRO A 125 5.13 -8.97 -31.08
N PHE A 126 5.41 -7.98 -30.23
CA PHE A 126 4.79 -6.68 -30.34
C PHE A 126 5.83 -5.68 -30.77
N ARG A 127 5.73 -5.27 -32.05
CA ARG A 127 6.63 -4.27 -32.63
C ARG A 127 5.83 -3.27 -33.45
N THR A 128 5.91 -2.04 -33.02
CA THR A 128 5.62 -0.87 -33.85
C THR A 128 6.92 -0.09 -34.04
N GLN A 129 6.92 0.95 -34.87
CA GLN A 129 8.12 1.79 -35.05
C GLN A 129 8.65 2.41 -33.75
N SER A 130 7.83 2.53 -32.73
CA SER A 130 8.16 3.20 -31.45
C SER A 130 7.88 2.36 -30.21
N TYR A 131 7.31 1.16 -30.34
CA TYR A 131 6.83 0.36 -29.22
C TYR A 131 7.16 -1.12 -29.38
N ASP A 132 7.73 -1.72 -28.35
CA ASP A 132 8.03 -3.14 -28.24
C ASP A 132 7.55 -3.68 -26.87
N ASN A 133 7.76 -4.97 -26.62
CA ASN A 133 7.39 -5.60 -25.34
C ASN A 133 8.10 -4.96 -24.13
N TRP A 134 9.31 -4.43 -24.29
CA TRP A 134 10.01 -3.73 -23.23
C TRP A 134 9.31 -2.44 -22.84
N ARG A 135 8.99 -1.60 -23.81
CA ARG A 135 8.27 -0.35 -23.57
C ARG A 135 6.85 -0.61 -23.06
N LEU A 136 6.16 -1.61 -23.62
CA LEU A 136 4.82 -1.95 -23.21
C LEU A 136 4.77 -2.41 -21.76
N SER A 137 5.65 -3.34 -21.36
CA SER A 137 5.73 -3.83 -19.99
C SER A 137 6.09 -2.73 -18.99
N THR A 138 7.04 -1.86 -19.35
CA THR A 138 7.43 -0.72 -18.52
C THR A 138 6.29 0.29 -18.37
N ALA A 139 5.58 0.62 -19.46
CA ALA A 139 4.45 1.53 -19.42
C ALA A 139 3.29 1.00 -18.56
N ARG A 140 3.03 -0.31 -18.60
CA ARG A 140 2.03 -0.97 -17.76
C ARG A 140 2.42 -0.98 -16.29
N ALA A 141 3.69 -1.26 -15.98
CA ALA A 141 4.21 -1.16 -14.61
C ALA A 141 4.10 0.27 -14.08
N TYR A 142 4.43 1.27 -14.91
CA TYR A 142 4.30 2.67 -14.53
C TYR A 142 2.84 3.08 -14.31
N MET A 143 1.91 2.60 -15.15
CA MET A 143 0.49 2.84 -14.95
C MET A 143 0.00 2.23 -13.64
N ALA A 144 0.43 1.01 -13.29
CA ALA A 144 0.10 0.37 -12.02
C ALA A 144 0.61 1.20 -10.82
N TYR A 145 1.84 1.72 -10.91
CA TYR A 145 2.38 2.67 -9.92
C TYR A 145 1.50 3.91 -9.77
N LEU A 146 1.06 4.53 -10.88
CA LEU A 146 0.19 5.71 -10.84
C LEU A 146 -1.16 5.39 -10.18
N LEU A 147 -1.75 4.22 -10.48
CA LEU A 147 -3.00 3.80 -9.87
C LEU A 147 -2.86 3.56 -8.36
N LEU A 148 -1.75 2.98 -7.92
CA LEU A 148 -1.48 2.77 -6.49
C LEU A 148 -1.28 4.09 -5.75
N THR A 149 -0.49 5.01 -6.31
CA THR A 149 -0.28 6.35 -5.72
C THR A 149 -1.58 7.14 -5.66
N ARG A 150 -2.38 7.11 -6.71
CA ARG A 150 -3.72 7.71 -6.74
C ARG A 150 -4.65 7.11 -5.69
N GLY A 151 -4.51 5.81 -5.42
CA GLY A 151 -5.24 5.10 -4.37
C GLY A 151 -4.76 5.39 -2.95
N GLY A 152 -3.71 6.21 -2.78
CA GLY A 152 -3.21 6.71 -1.50
C GLY A 152 -1.96 6.04 -0.97
N VAL A 153 -1.27 5.22 -1.78
CA VAL A 153 0.07 4.70 -1.42
C VAL A 153 1.09 5.81 -1.54
N ASP A 154 1.90 6.01 -0.50
CA ASP A 154 2.96 7.02 -0.50
C ASP A 154 4.00 6.74 -1.58
N GLU A 155 4.32 7.77 -2.38
CA GLU A 155 5.28 7.68 -3.49
C GLU A 155 6.68 7.26 -3.01
N GLY A 156 7.10 7.72 -1.84
CA GLY A 156 8.40 7.40 -1.27
C GLY A 156 8.60 5.93 -0.91
N ARG A 157 7.55 5.12 -0.93
CA ARG A 157 7.62 3.68 -0.70
C ARG A 157 8.04 2.88 -1.92
N PHE A 158 7.91 3.44 -3.12
CA PHE A 158 8.29 2.74 -4.34
C PHE A 158 9.81 2.73 -4.52
N GLU A 159 10.38 1.54 -4.52
CA GLU A 159 11.81 1.31 -4.70
C GLU A 159 12.16 1.22 -6.19
N ARG A 160 11.35 0.48 -6.97
CA ARG A 160 11.58 0.23 -8.39
C ARG A 160 10.28 0.04 -9.17
N ILE A 161 10.32 0.44 -10.43
CA ILE A 161 9.30 0.18 -11.45
C ILE A 161 10.02 -0.49 -12.61
N GLU A 162 9.66 -1.73 -12.94
CA GLU A 162 10.41 -2.59 -13.85
C GLU A 162 9.53 -3.11 -14.99
N GLY A 163 10.05 -3.07 -16.21
CA GLY A 163 9.47 -3.78 -17.34
C GLY A 163 10.32 -4.99 -17.67
N HIS A 164 9.71 -6.16 -17.75
CA HIS A 164 10.38 -7.44 -18.00
C HIS A 164 10.13 -8.00 -19.41
N ALA A 165 9.31 -7.33 -20.23
CA ALA A 165 8.89 -7.82 -21.54
C ALA A 165 8.34 -9.27 -21.44
N ASP A 166 8.76 -10.15 -22.35
CA ASP A 166 8.49 -11.58 -22.40
C ASP A 166 9.64 -12.44 -21.85
N ARG A 167 10.52 -11.85 -21.02
CA ARG A 167 11.75 -12.54 -20.56
C ARG A 167 11.55 -13.40 -19.33
N ASP A 168 10.43 -13.23 -18.64
CA ASP A 168 10.08 -13.96 -17.43
C ASP A 168 8.62 -14.43 -17.54
N LEU A 169 8.42 -15.52 -18.29
CA LEU A 169 7.10 -16.07 -18.55
C LEU A 169 6.61 -16.88 -17.34
N LYS A 170 5.37 -16.62 -16.91
CA LYS A 170 4.70 -17.44 -15.87
C LYS A 170 4.39 -18.86 -16.38
N VAL A 171 4.10 -18.97 -17.67
CA VAL A 171 3.79 -20.24 -18.37
C VAL A 171 4.78 -20.43 -19.52
N PRO A 172 6.01 -20.92 -19.26
CA PRO A 172 7.07 -21.00 -20.27
C PRO A 172 6.76 -21.97 -21.42
N HIS A 173 5.96 -23.01 -21.16
CA HIS A 173 5.55 -24.00 -22.18
C HIS A 173 4.44 -23.49 -23.11
N ASP A 174 3.78 -22.38 -22.76
CA ASP A 174 2.84 -21.65 -23.59
C ASP A 174 3.16 -20.15 -23.53
N PRO A 175 4.12 -19.67 -24.35
CA PRO A 175 4.57 -18.28 -24.29
C PRO A 175 3.47 -17.26 -24.59
N GLU A 176 2.42 -17.65 -25.33
CA GLU A 176 1.31 -16.77 -25.68
C GLU A 176 0.15 -16.82 -24.69
N ALA A 177 0.26 -17.63 -23.62
CA ALA A 177 -0.76 -17.72 -22.59
C ALA A 177 -1.10 -16.35 -21.99
N ALA A 178 -2.37 -16.12 -21.73
CA ALA A 178 -2.86 -14.87 -21.14
C ALA A 178 -2.22 -14.58 -19.79
N GLN A 179 -1.93 -15.62 -19.01
CA GLN A 179 -1.31 -15.53 -17.69
C GLN A 179 0.12 -14.93 -17.70
N ASN A 180 0.78 -14.92 -18.86
CA ASN A 180 2.08 -14.26 -19.03
C ASN A 180 1.94 -12.74 -18.99
N ARG A 181 0.80 -12.18 -19.41
CA ARG A 181 0.47 -10.77 -19.26
C ARG A 181 0.06 -10.51 -17.83
N ARG A 182 0.97 -9.93 -17.05
CA ARG A 182 0.72 -9.71 -15.63
C ARG A 182 1.39 -8.45 -15.10
N ILE A 183 0.84 -7.96 -14.02
CA ILE A 183 1.44 -6.96 -13.15
C ILE A 183 1.76 -7.64 -11.82
N GLU A 184 2.96 -7.45 -11.35
CA GLU A 184 3.40 -7.92 -10.05
C GLU A 184 3.69 -6.72 -9.14
N ILE A 185 3.22 -6.80 -7.90
CA ILE A 185 3.49 -5.82 -6.84
C ILE A 185 4.15 -6.61 -5.71
N LEU A 186 5.43 -6.37 -5.46
CA LEU A 186 6.17 -6.97 -4.35
C LEU A 186 6.19 -5.98 -3.19
N LEU A 187 5.53 -6.33 -2.10
CA LEU A 187 5.68 -5.66 -0.81
C LEU A 187 6.85 -6.33 -0.07
N ARG A 188 7.98 -5.65 -0.06
CA ARG A 188 9.18 -6.15 0.63
C ARG A 188 9.01 -6.06 2.13
N SER A 189 9.40 -7.14 2.81
CA SER A 189 9.56 -7.10 4.26
C SER A 189 10.68 -6.12 4.62
N GLU A 190 10.45 -5.25 5.58
CA GLU A 190 11.56 -4.52 6.19
C GLU A 190 12.41 -5.56 6.93
N GLU A 191 13.56 -5.92 6.37
CA GLU A 191 14.55 -6.66 7.13
C GLU A 191 15.03 -5.76 8.25
N HIS A 192 14.89 -6.22 9.47
CA HIS A 192 15.52 -5.60 10.62
C HIS A 192 17.05 -5.71 10.42
N SER A 193 17.66 -4.59 9.99
CA SER A 193 19.12 -4.43 10.01
C SER A 193 19.58 -4.26 11.44
#